data_7b0d440996bb9809d760cb71cbdf39e3
#
_entry.id   7b0d440996bb9809d760cb71cbdf39e3
#
_cell.length_a   1.000
_cell.length_b   1.000
_cell.length_c   1.000
_cell.angle_alpha   90.00
_cell.angle_beta   90.00
_cell.angle_gamma   90.00
#
_symmetry.space_group_name_H-M   'P 1'
#
loop_
_entity.id
_entity.type
_entity.pdbx_description
1 polymer ?
#
loop_
_entity_poly.entity_id
_entity_poly.type
_entity_poly.pdbx_seq_one_letter_code
_entity_poly.pdbx_strand_id
1 'polypeptide(L)'
;MVVRRALLPVLVAAGALAGCGGDTAGPAADRQRTVDPARELRVSTEGWRTDFARHSVRLREFISGGPPRDGIPPIDEPKPVPVREADEWLDDREPVLVVEVAGQARAYAVQILVWHEIVNDHLGGRPIAVTYCPLCNSSLVFDREVEGVGVLRFGTTGNLRHSDLVMWDDRTESWWQQLTGEAIVGELTGTRLELLPSQTLGWADFKAHHPEGDVLSRDTGFDREYGANPYEGYDDPQSSPFLLDSQPDRRLPPKERVVAIGDVVVPFSRLARDPVAEVDADSVPVVVLYKRGVLSPLDNAAISRSRDVGTAGTFDRRLDGRTLGFAPSGTGRFRDHQTGSTWDITGRAIAGPLAGRRLRPVISDQQFWFALAAFLPDARIVER
;
A
#
# COMPACT_ATOMS: atom_id res chain seq x y z
N MET A 1 -8.39 -62.89 0.63
CA MET A 1 -9.24 -63.72 1.50
C MET A 1 -10.52 -62.92 1.74
N VAL A 2 -11.59 -63.42 1.12
CA VAL A 2 -12.91 -62.83 1.01
C VAL A 2 -13.74 -63.15 2.25
N VAL A 3 -14.44 -62.20 2.82
CA VAL A 3 -15.68 -62.53 3.54
C VAL A 3 -16.72 -61.44 3.30
N ARG A 4 -17.73 -61.78 2.50
CA ARG A 4 -19.01 -61.11 2.38
C ARG A 4 -19.93 -61.60 3.49
N ARG A 5 -20.83 -60.74 3.99
CA ARG A 5 -22.20 -61.08 4.50
C ARG A 5 -23.00 -59.80 4.50
N ALA A 6 -24.00 -59.61 3.74
CA ALA A 6 -25.31 -60.26 3.51
C ALA A 6 -26.44 -59.45 4.24
N LEU A 7 -27.36 -58.98 3.41
CA LEU A 7 -28.62 -58.29 3.67
C LEU A 7 -29.65 -59.13 4.45
N LEU A 8 -30.57 -58.45 5.15
CA LEU A 8 -31.96 -58.86 5.20
C LEU A 8 -32.91 -57.68 5.46
N PRO A 9 -34.06 -57.61 4.77
CA PRO A 9 -35.05 -56.56 4.92
C PRO A 9 -36.17 -56.95 5.88
N VAL A 10 -36.79 -55.99 6.56
CA VAL A 10 -38.05 -56.23 7.28
C VAL A 10 -39.13 -55.32 6.65
N LEU A 11 -40.11 -56.01 6.09
CA LEU A 11 -41.41 -55.52 5.65
C LEU A 11 -42.38 -55.62 6.81
N VAL A 12 -43.17 -54.57 7.13
CA VAL A 12 -44.47 -54.70 7.81
C VAL A 12 -45.40 -53.57 7.36
N ALA A 13 -46.33 -53.94 6.60
CA ALA A 13 -47.76 -53.86 6.55
C ALA A 13 -48.46 -52.49 6.79
N ALA A 14 -49.29 -52.22 5.80
CA ALA A 14 -50.25 -51.15 5.70
C ALA A 14 -51.45 -51.31 6.71
N GLY A 15 -51.83 -50.14 7.23
CA GLY A 15 -53.12 -49.96 7.90
C GLY A 15 -53.83 -48.71 7.42
N ALA A 16 -54.81 -48.81 6.62
CA ALA A 16 -55.66 -47.70 6.18
C ALA A 16 -56.73 -47.40 7.25
N LEU A 17 -56.81 -46.15 7.67
CA LEU A 17 -58.00 -45.60 8.31
C LEU A 17 -58.28 -44.20 7.70
N ALA A 18 -59.44 -44.12 7.12
CA ALA A 18 -60.06 -42.89 6.61
C ALA A 18 -60.52 -42.02 7.77
N GLY A 19 -60.19 -40.73 7.73
CA GLY A 19 -60.65 -39.71 8.69
C GLY A 19 -60.64 -38.33 8.08
N CYS A 20 -61.80 -37.72 8.08
CA CYS A 20 -62.21 -36.46 7.46
C CYS A 20 -61.38 -35.22 7.76
N GLY A 21 -61.32 -34.37 6.78
CA GLY A 21 -61.42 -32.91 6.77
C GLY A 21 -60.66 -32.09 7.82
N GLY A 22 -59.64 -31.45 7.38
CA GLY A 22 -59.02 -30.35 8.11
C GLY A 22 -58.05 -29.62 7.15
N ASP A 23 -58.39 -28.39 6.81
CA ASP A 23 -57.52 -27.48 6.10
C ASP A 23 -56.19 -27.34 6.85
N THR A 24 -55.14 -28.02 6.43
CA THR A 24 -53.81 -27.76 6.89
C THR A 24 -53.17 -26.80 5.92
N ALA A 25 -53.15 -25.52 6.33
CA ALA A 25 -52.20 -24.55 5.79
C ALA A 25 -50.83 -25.20 5.84
N GLY A 26 -50.21 -25.42 4.66
CA GLY A 26 -48.82 -25.88 4.54
C GLY A 26 -47.88 -24.89 5.27
N PRO A 27 -46.77 -25.37 5.84
CA PRO A 27 -45.82 -24.48 6.47
C PRO A 27 -45.38 -23.41 5.44
N ALA A 28 -45.67 -22.16 5.76
CA ALA A 28 -45.16 -21.02 5.03
C ALA A 28 -43.65 -21.23 4.98
N ALA A 29 -43.10 -21.45 3.77
CA ALA A 29 -41.67 -21.43 3.57
C ALA A 29 -41.17 -20.09 4.15
N ASP A 30 -40.43 -20.18 5.23
CA ASP A 30 -39.71 -19.07 5.84
C ASP A 30 -38.76 -18.54 4.75
N ARG A 31 -39.25 -17.56 3.99
CA ARG A 31 -38.42 -16.79 3.09
C ARG A 31 -37.48 -16.02 4.02
N GLN A 32 -36.33 -16.64 4.31
CA GLN A 32 -35.20 -15.90 4.84
C GLN A 32 -35.10 -14.63 3.98
N ARG A 33 -35.50 -13.51 4.56
CA ARG A 33 -35.25 -12.20 3.99
C ARG A 33 -33.75 -12.11 3.90
N THR A 34 -33.20 -12.36 2.71
CA THR A 34 -31.83 -12.01 2.41
C THR A 34 -31.75 -10.50 2.62
N VAL A 35 -31.17 -10.09 3.72
CA VAL A 35 -30.89 -8.68 3.99
C VAL A 35 -29.94 -8.25 2.88
N ASP A 36 -30.36 -7.22 2.13
CA ASP A 36 -29.52 -6.64 1.10
C ASP A 36 -28.19 -6.18 1.76
N PRO A 37 -27.03 -6.77 1.39
CA PRO A 37 -25.76 -6.47 2.01
C PRO A 37 -25.41 -4.97 1.93
N ALA A 38 -25.87 -4.27 0.88
CA ALA A 38 -25.68 -2.84 0.75
C ALA A 38 -26.28 -2.02 1.92
N ARG A 39 -27.22 -2.58 2.67
CA ARG A 39 -27.80 -1.92 3.87
C ARG A 39 -26.84 -1.90 5.07
N GLU A 40 -25.76 -2.67 5.04
CA GLU A 40 -24.72 -2.62 6.07
C GLU A 40 -23.72 -1.49 5.81
N LEU A 41 -23.69 -0.97 4.58
CA LEU A 41 -22.82 0.16 4.23
C LEU A 41 -23.28 1.44 4.93
N ARG A 42 -22.31 2.18 5.48
CA ARG A 42 -22.52 3.51 6.08
C ARG A 42 -22.22 4.62 5.09
N VAL A 43 -21.91 4.27 3.84
CA VAL A 43 -21.55 5.16 2.75
C VAL A 43 -22.55 5.03 1.61
N SER A 44 -22.66 6.05 0.76
CA SER A 44 -23.56 6.04 -0.39
C SER A 44 -23.14 5.00 -1.43
N THR A 45 -24.10 4.26 -1.93
CA THR A 45 -23.94 3.35 -3.08
C THR A 45 -24.53 3.93 -4.36
N GLU A 46 -25.03 5.15 -4.31
CA GLU A 46 -25.62 5.83 -5.47
C GLU A 46 -24.61 6.02 -6.60
N GLY A 47 -24.98 5.66 -7.81
CA GLY A 47 -24.13 5.75 -8.99
C GLY A 47 -23.10 4.62 -9.14
N TRP A 48 -23.07 3.63 -8.22
CA TRP A 48 -22.21 2.48 -8.31
C TRP A 48 -22.92 1.27 -8.96
N ARG A 49 -22.25 0.59 -9.89
CA ARG A 49 -22.68 -0.70 -10.47
C ARG A 49 -22.08 -1.89 -9.72
N THR A 50 -21.29 -1.60 -8.68
CA THR A 50 -20.59 -2.59 -7.85
C THR A 50 -21.54 -3.61 -7.27
N ASP A 51 -21.21 -4.90 -7.39
CA ASP A 51 -21.96 -5.99 -6.73
C ASP A 51 -21.57 -6.05 -5.24
N PHE A 52 -22.28 -5.33 -4.40
CA PHE A 52 -22.05 -5.29 -2.95
C PHE A 52 -22.37 -6.60 -2.23
N ALA A 53 -22.99 -7.58 -2.91
CA ALA A 53 -23.17 -8.92 -2.34
C ALA A 53 -21.86 -9.73 -2.34
N ARG A 54 -20.89 -9.33 -3.15
CA ARG A 54 -19.55 -9.95 -3.22
C ARG A 54 -18.57 -9.08 -2.45
N HIS A 55 -18.17 -9.52 -1.26
CA HIS A 55 -17.23 -8.80 -0.42
C HIS A 55 -16.41 -9.76 0.46
N SER A 56 -15.16 -9.42 0.75
CA SER A 56 -14.28 -10.15 1.66
C SER A 56 -14.15 -9.49 3.04
N VAL A 57 -14.71 -8.29 3.21
CA VAL A 57 -14.62 -7.47 4.42
C VAL A 57 -16.03 -7.10 4.92
N ARG A 58 -16.14 -6.63 6.16
CA ARG A 58 -17.42 -6.16 6.69
C ARG A 58 -17.77 -4.80 6.09
N LEU A 59 -18.90 -4.70 5.41
CA LEU A 59 -19.33 -3.48 4.73
C LEU A 59 -19.51 -2.27 5.67
N ARG A 60 -19.83 -2.49 6.94
CA ARG A 60 -19.92 -1.45 7.97
C ARG A 60 -18.58 -0.78 8.35
N GLU A 61 -17.43 -1.34 7.90
CA GLU A 61 -16.10 -0.76 8.14
C GLU A 61 -15.78 0.40 7.20
N PHE A 62 -16.58 0.58 6.14
CA PHE A 62 -16.42 1.72 5.25
C PHE A 62 -16.99 2.99 5.87
N ILE A 63 -16.22 4.07 5.78
CA ILE A 63 -16.61 5.42 6.19
C ILE A 63 -16.32 6.41 5.05
N SER A 64 -17.14 7.45 4.94
CA SER A 64 -16.90 8.50 3.95
C SER A 64 -15.71 9.36 4.36
N GLY A 65 -14.79 9.59 3.42
CA GLY A 65 -13.71 10.57 3.54
C GLY A 65 -14.16 12.01 3.26
N GLY A 66 -15.40 12.18 2.78
CA GLY A 66 -15.98 13.47 2.41
C GLY A 66 -16.08 13.68 0.90
N PRO A 67 -15.01 13.59 0.11
CA PRO A 67 -15.10 13.72 -1.35
C PRO A 67 -15.97 12.63 -1.98
N PRO A 68 -16.69 12.91 -3.10
CA PRO A 68 -17.37 11.87 -3.86
C PRO A 68 -16.37 11.02 -4.66
N ARG A 69 -16.87 10.03 -5.40
CA ARG A 69 -16.11 9.26 -6.39
C ARG A 69 -15.28 10.18 -7.28
N ASP A 70 -13.97 9.94 -7.37
CA ASP A 70 -12.96 10.78 -8.05
C ASP A 70 -13.01 12.27 -7.66
N GLY A 71 -13.55 12.59 -6.49
CA GLY A 71 -13.51 13.95 -5.94
C GLY A 71 -12.10 14.39 -5.56
N ILE A 72 -11.21 13.42 -5.27
CA ILE A 72 -9.76 13.54 -5.36
C ILE A 72 -9.40 12.93 -6.73
N PRO A 73 -9.19 13.77 -7.77
CA PRO A 73 -9.07 13.25 -9.13
C PRO A 73 -7.73 12.56 -9.35
N PRO A 74 -7.73 11.30 -9.82
CA PRO A 74 -6.49 10.64 -10.20
C PRO A 74 -5.89 11.28 -11.45
N ILE A 75 -4.58 11.10 -11.64
CA ILE A 75 -3.88 11.52 -12.86
C ILE A 75 -3.91 10.34 -13.85
N ASP A 76 -4.65 10.49 -14.95
CA ASP A 76 -4.79 9.46 -15.97
C ASP A 76 -3.88 9.68 -17.18
N GLU A 77 -3.42 10.91 -17.39
CA GLU A 77 -2.53 11.31 -18.48
C GLU A 77 -1.25 11.97 -17.90
N PRO A 78 -0.40 11.21 -17.19
CA PRO A 78 0.80 11.77 -16.58
C PRO A 78 1.77 12.27 -17.66
N LYS A 79 2.29 13.49 -17.47
CA LYS A 79 3.28 14.10 -18.34
C LYS A 79 4.62 14.11 -17.63
N PRO A 80 5.59 13.31 -18.04
CA PRO A 80 6.92 13.34 -17.45
C PRO A 80 7.74 14.53 -17.99
N VAL A 81 8.60 15.04 -17.12
CA VAL A 81 9.60 16.05 -17.46
C VAL A 81 10.99 15.57 -17.05
N PRO A 82 12.06 16.05 -17.69
CA PRO A 82 13.41 15.66 -17.28
C PRO A 82 13.78 16.26 -15.91
N VAL A 83 14.74 15.63 -15.24
CA VAL A 83 15.26 16.04 -13.91
C VAL A 83 15.59 17.54 -13.84
N ARG A 84 16.22 18.12 -14.86
CA ARG A 84 16.61 19.55 -14.88
C ARG A 84 15.41 20.51 -14.77
N GLU A 85 14.25 20.11 -15.30
CA GLU A 85 13.04 20.93 -15.25
C GLU A 85 12.36 20.81 -13.88
N ALA A 86 12.33 19.60 -13.33
CA ALA A 86 11.79 19.37 -11.99
C ALA A 86 12.65 20.04 -10.88
N ASP A 87 13.94 20.20 -11.10
CA ASP A 87 14.88 20.86 -10.17
C ASP A 87 14.57 22.36 -9.96
N GLU A 88 13.78 22.96 -10.85
CA GLU A 88 13.35 24.37 -10.72
C GLU A 88 12.27 24.55 -9.63
N TRP A 89 11.57 23.48 -9.26
CA TRP A 89 10.43 23.55 -8.35
C TRP A 89 10.40 22.51 -7.24
N LEU A 90 11.33 21.54 -7.21
CA LEU A 90 11.54 20.60 -6.11
C LEU A 90 12.73 21.03 -5.25
N ASP A 91 12.51 21.13 -3.94
CA ASP A 91 13.60 21.28 -2.98
C ASP A 91 14.35 19.93 -2.82
N ASP A 92 15.67 19.99 -2.63
CA ASP A 92 16.55 18.81 -2.49
C ASP A 92 16.07 17.78 -1.47
N ARG A 93 15.37 18.23 -0.44
CA ARG A 93 14.91 17.40 0.67
C ARG A 93 13.45 16.95 0.53
N GLU A 94 12.72 17.44 -0.46
CA GLU A 94 11.32 17.02 -0.67
C GLU A 94 11.23 15.54 -1.05
N PRO A 95 10.23 14.82 -0.50
CA PRO A 95 10.05 13.41 -0.79
C PRO A 95 9.54 13.18 -2.20
N VAL A 96 10.14 12.21 -2.88
CA VAL A 96 9.68 11.67 -4.16
C VAL A 96 9.56 10.14 -4.04
N LEU A 97 8.49 9.57 -4.56
CA LEU A 97 8.36 8.12 -4.72
C LEU A 97 9.04 7.72 -6.03
N VAL A 98 10.01 6.84 -5.94
CA VAL A 98 10.83 6.39 -7.08
C VAL A 98 10.41 5.00 -7.50
N VAL A 99 10.19 4.83 -8.78
CA VAL A 99 9.87 3.54 -9.42
C VAL A 99 10.86 3.28 -10.54
N GLU A 100 11.38 2.07 -10.59
CA GLU A 100 12.25 1.60 -11.68
C GLU A 100 11.63 0.37 -12.35
N VAL A 101 11.41 0.44 -13.64
CA VAL A 101 10.90 -0.68 -14.46
C VAL A 101 11.73 -0.77 -15.74
N ALA A 102 12.24 -1.94 -16.04
CA ALA A 102 13.01 -2.23 -17.26
C ALA A 102 14.14 -1.21 -17.53
N GLY A 103 14.81 -0.73 -16.45
CA GLY A 103 15.91 0.23 -16.55
C GLY A 103 15.49 1.69 -16.72
N GLN A 104 14.22 1.99 -16.76
CA GLN A 104 13.68 3.35 -16.71
C GLN A 104 13.31 3.72 -15.29
N ALA A 105 13.75 4.89 -14.82
CA ALA A 105 13.44 5.41 -13.49
C ALA A 105 12.55 6.65 -13.61
N ARG A 106 11.47 6.69 -12.81
CA ARG A 106 10.58 7.85 -12.71
C ARG A 106 10.33 8.21 -11.26
N ALA A 107 10.40 9.51 -10.97
CA ALA A 107 10.04 10.07 -9.68
C ALA A 107 8.63 10.67 -9.72
N TYR A 108 7.88 10.42 -8.66
CA TYR A 108 6.56 10.99 -8.42
C TYR A 108 6.66 11.85 -7.17
N ALA A 109 6.67 13.17 -7.35
CA ALA A 109 6.79 14.09 -6.23
C ALA A 109 5.59 13.97 -5.28
N VAL A 110 5.84 13.74 -3.98
CA VAL A 110 4.76 13.56 -3.01
C VAL A 110 3.91 14.82 -2.88
N GLN A 111 4.46 16.00 -3.16
CA GLN A 111 3.70 17.25 -3.25
C GLN A 111 2.62 17.26 -4.35
N ILE A 112 2.69 16.34 -5.33
CA ILE A 112 1.64 16.11 -6.34
C ILE A 112 0.72 14.99 -5.85
N LEU A 113 1.31 13.87 -5.38
CA LEU A 113 0.54 12.71 -4.93
C LEU A 113 -0.43 13.04 -3.77
N VAL A 114 -0.10 13.99 -2.90
CA VAL A 114 -0.96 14.40 -1.77
C VAL A 114 -2.28 15.03 -2.21
N TRP A 115 -2.37 15.51 -3.46
CA TRP A 115 -3.56 16.13 -4.07
C TRP A 115 -4.34 15.18 -4.98
N HIS A 116 -3.72 14.08 -5.42
CA HIS A 116 -4.29 13.19 -6.43
C HIS A 116 -4.43 11.74 -5.99
N GLU A 117 -3.63 11.32 -5.00
CA GLU A 117 -3.62 9.98 -4.41
C GLU A 117 -3.30 8.84 -5.38
N ILE A 118 -3.67 8.93 -6.65
CA ILE A 118 -3.48 7.88 -7.67
C ILE A 118 -2.94 8.49 -8.97
N VAL A 119 -1.93 7.84 -9.55
CA VAL A 119 -1.44 8.11 -10.92
C VAL A 119 -1.50 6.82 -11.72
N ASN A 120 -2.30 6.80 -12.80
CA ASN A 120 -2.37 5.71 -13.75
C ASN A 120 -1.34 5.94 -14.86
N ASP A 121 -0.20 5.25 -14.80
CA ASP A 121 0.94 5.52 -15.67
C ASP A 121 1.37 4.28 -16.46
N HIS A 122 2.34 4.49 -17.34
CA HIS A 122 3.13 3.44 -18.01
C HIS A 122 4.61 3.75 -17.86
N LEU A 123 5.37 2.78 -17.38
CA LEU A 123 6.82 2.92 -17.20
C LEU A 123 7.52 1.63 -17.66
N GLY A 124 8.52 1.77 -18.52
CA GLY A 124 9.27 0.61 -19.04
C GLY A 124 8.40 -0.40 -19.78
N GLY A 125 7.30 0.04 -20.41
CA GLY A 125 6.33 -0.81 -21.10
C GLY A 125 5.30 -1.49 -20.20
N ARG A 126 5.31 -1.22 -18.89
CA ARG A 126 4.40 -1.81 -17.89
C ARG A 126 3.35 -0.79 -17.45
N PRO A 127 2.05 -1.12 -17.45
CA PRO A 127 1.01 -0.26 -16.89
C PRO A 127 1.09 -0.29 -15.36
N ILE A 128 1.25 0.86 -14.71
CA ILE A 128 1.41 0.95 -13.26
C ILE A 128 0.41 1.92 -12.62
N ALA A 129 -0.04 1.60 -11.41
CA ALA A 129 -0.74 2.52 -10.52
C ALA A 129 0.20 2.95 -9.40
N VAL A 130 0.55 4.22 -9.38
CA VAL A 130 1.31 4.84 -8.30
C VAL A 130 0.32 5.42 -7.32
N THR A 131 0.34 4.97 -6.07
CA THR A 131 -0.65 5.36 -5.08
C THR A 131 0.00 6.01 -3.85
N TYR A 132 -0.71 6.95 -3.25
CA TYR A 132 -0.34 7.57 -1.98
C TYR A 132 -1.59 7.83 -1.14
N CYS A 133 -1.64 7.26 0.06
CA CYS A 133 -2.67 7.57 1.05
C CYS A 133 -2.10 8.55 2.09
N PRO A 134 -2.48 9.84 2.07
CA PRO A 134 -1.95 10.82 3.03
C PRO A 134 -2.27 10.46 4.48
N LEU A 135 -3.46 9.93 4.74
CA LEU A 135 -3.86 9.56 6.10
C LEU A 135 -3.03 8.42 6.68
N CYS A 136 -2.62 7.46 5.84
CA CYS A 136 -1.74 6.35 6.23
C CYS A 136 -0.26 6.69 6.07
N ASN A 137 0.07 7.75 5.34
CA ASN A 137 1.40 8.04 4.82
C ASN A 137 2.01 6.86 4.06
N SER A 138 1.18 6.11 3.33
CA SER A 138 1.55 4.92 2.59
C SER A 138 1.70 5.21 1.10
N SER A 139 2.80 4.73 0.51
CA SER A 139 3.09 4.87 -0.93
C SER A 139 3.36 3.50 -1.52
N LEU A 140 2.45 3.02 -2.38
CA LEU A 140 2.57 1.71 -3.01
C LEU A 140 2.40 1.83 -4.53
N VAL A 141 3.09 0.96 -5.24
CA VAL A 141 3.01 0.88 -6.70
C VAL A 141 2.56 -0.50 -7.11
N PHE A 142 1.57 -0.56 -7.98
CA PHE A 142 0.96 -1.79 -8.45
C PHE A 142 1.06 -1.92 -9.96
N ASP A 143 1.14 -3.15 -10.46
CA ASP A 143 0.80 -3.45 -11.85
C ASP A 143 -0.71 -3.32 -12.02
N ARG A 144 -1.12 -2.64 -13.09
CA ARG A 144 -2.55 -2.47 -13.43
C ARG A 144 -3.10 -3.59 -14.31
N GLU A 145 -2.24 -4.48 -14.81
CA GLU A 145 -2.68 -5.62 -15.60
C GLU A 145 -3.16 -6.74 -14.69
N VAL A 146 -4.43 -7.09 -14.83
CA VAL A 146 -5.08 -8.17 -14.07
C VAL A 146 -5.42 -9.32 -15.02
N GLU A 147 -4.95 -10.51 -14.70
CA GLU A 147 -5.15 -11.71 -15.51
C GLU A 147 -6.65 -11.96 -15.79
N GLY A 148 -7.00 -12.17 -17.05
CA GLY A 148 -8.39 -12.40 -17.48
C GLY A 148 -9.27 -11.14 -17.56
N VAL A 149 -8.78 -9.98 -17.08
CA VAL A 149 -9.52 -8.71 -17.10
C VAL A 149 -8.85 -7.68 -18.02
N GLY A 150 -7.53 -7.63 -18.01
CA GLY A 150 -6.71 -6.67 -18.74
C GLY A 150 -6.26 -5.51 -17.88
N VAL A 151 -5.85 -4.41 -18.52
CA VAL A 151 -5.33 -3.22 -17.83
C VAL A 151 -6.49 -2.43 -17.23
N LEU A 152 -6.42 -2.18 -15.92
CA LEU A 152 -7.40 -1.39 -15.17
C LEU A 152 -6.94 0.07 -15.05
N ARG A 153 -7.91 0.96 -14.98
CA ARG A 153 -7.72 2.34 -14.51
C ARG A 153 -8.26 2.44 -13.08
N PHE A 154 -7.47 3.00 -12.18
CA PHE A 154 -7.88 3.18 -10.79
C PHE A 154 -8.27 4.63 -10.50
N GLY A 155 -9.30 4.79 -9.65
CA GLY A 155 -9.75 6.05 -9.11
C GLY A 155 -10.03 5.98 -7.62
N THR A 156 -10.36 7.12 -7.00
CA THR A 156 -10.71 7.21 -5.59
C THR A 156 -12.20 7.00 -5.38
N THR A 157 -12.61 6.14 -4.44
CA THR A 157 -14.04 5.99 -4.10
C THR A 157 -14.57 7.16 -3.29
N GLY A 158 -13.69 7.94 -2.64
CA GLY A 158 -14.04 8.89 -1.60
C GLY A 158 -14.35 8.23 -0.26
N ASN A 159 -14.23 6.90 -0.17
CA ASN A 159 -14.42 6.14 1.04
C ASN A 159 -13.09 5.61 1.58
N LEU A 160 -13.08 5.35 2.87
CA LEU A 160 -11.95 4.81 3.61
C LEU A 160 -12.37 3.55 4.34
N ARG A 161 -11.40 2.67 4.60
CA ARG A 161 -11.53 1.56 5.51
C ARG A 161 -10.30 1.53 6.42
N HIS A 162 -10.51 1.63 7.73
CA HIS A 162 -9.41 1.79 8.71
C HIS A 162 -8.51 3.00 8.42
N SER A 163 -9.10 4.12 7.95
CA SER A 163 -8.41 5.34 7.54
C SER A 163 -7.56 5.20 6.25
N ASP A 164 -7.56 4.04 5.61
CA ASP A 164 -6.84 3.81 4.38
C ASP A 164 -7.74 3.99 3.14
N LEU A 165 -7.14 4.50 2.08
CA LEU A 165 -7.74 4.75 0.77
C LEU A 165 -8.40 3.49 0.21
N VAL A 166 -9.66 3.61 -0.19
CA VAL A 166 -10.36 2.61 -0.99
C VAL A 166 -10.41 3.11 -2.43
N MET A 167 -9.72 2.41 -3.31
CA MET A 167 -9.71 2.65 -4.75
C MET A 167 -10.87 1.95 -5.45
N TRP A 168 -11.16 2.28 -6.69
CA TRP A 168 -12.09 1.56 -7.57
C TRP A 168 -11.50 1.40 -8.97
N ASP A 169 -11.89 0.34 -9.68
CA ASP A 169 -11.48 0.11 -11.07
C ASP A 169 -12.58 0.50 -12.07
N ASP A 170 -12.20 0.91 -13.27
CA ASP A 170 -13.11 1.41 -14.32
C ASP A 170 -13.88 0.30 -15.05
N ARG A 171 -13.46 -0.95 -14.95
CA ARG A 171 -14.05 -2.07 -15.69
C ARG A 171 -15.22 -2.70 -14.95
N THR A 172 -15.01 -3.02 -13.67
CA THR A 172 -16.00 -3.75 -12.86
C THR A 172 -16.58 -2.89 -11.75
N GLU A 173 -15.99 -1.73 -11.49
CA GLU A 173 -16.26 -0.87 -10.34
C GLU A 173 -16.04 -1.61 -9.01
N SER A 174 -15.21 -2.66 -8.98
CA SER A 174 -14.80 -3.30 -7.73
C SER A 174 -14.01 -2.31 -6.88
N TRP A 175 -14.15 -2.44 -5.55
CA TRP A 175 -13.43 -1.62 -4.58
C TRP A 175 -12.19 -2.33 -4.08
N TRP A 176 -11.07 -1.61 -4.02
CA TRP A 176 -9.76 -2.13 -3.74
C TRP A 176 -9.14 -1.43 -2.54
N GLN A 177 -8.58 -2.19 -1.60
CA GLN A 177 -7.84 -1.65 -0.47
C GLN A 177 -6.43 -1.25 -0.92
N GLN A 178 -6.05 0.02 -0.75
CA GLN A 178 -4.75 0.52 -1.21
C GLN A 178 -3.59 -0.20 -0.49
N LEU A 179 -3.63 -0.35 0.84
CA LEU A 179 -2.54 -0.99 1.60
C LEU A 179 -2.30 -2.46 1.25
N THR A 180 -3.31 -3.18 0.80
CA THR A 180 -3.19 -4.63 0.53
C THR A 180 -3.16 -4.97 -0.95
N GLY A 181 -3.54 -4.03 -1.82
CA GLY A 181 -3.73 -4.26 -3.24
C GLY A 181 -4.86 -5.26 -3.55
N GLU A 182 -5.73 -5.57 -2.60
CA GLU A 182 -6.81 -6.55 -2.75
C GLU A 182 -8.13 -5.89 -3.14
N ALA A 183 -8.82 -6.47 -4.13
CA ALA A 183 -10.22 -6.17 -4.38
C ALA A 183 -11.06 -6.75 -3.23
N ILE A 184 -11.75 -5.88 -2.50
CA ILE A 184 -12.46 -6.22 -1.26
C ILE A 184 -13.97 -6.19 -1.38
N VAL A 185 -14.50 -5.55 -2.43
CA VAL A 185 -15.94 -5.52 -2.76
C VAL A 185 -16.09 -5.53 -4.28
N GLY A 186 -17.08 -6.23 -4.79
CA GLY A 186 -17.44 -6.26 -6.22
C GLY A 186 -17.03 -7.55 -6.93
N GLU A 187 -17.09 -7.51 -8.25
CA GLU A 187 -16.87 -8.67 -9.12
C GLU A 187 -15.49 -9.32 -8.92
N LEU A 188 -14.45 -8.49 -8.71
CA LEU A 188 -13.06 -8.94 -8.57
C LEU A 188 -12.66 -9.27 -7.13
N THR A 189 -13.59 -9.32 -6.18
CA THR A 189 -13.31 -9.63 -4.77
C THR A 189 -12.38 -10.84 -4.62
N GLY A 190 -11.26 -10.65 -3.88
CA GLY A 190 -10.22 -11.65 -3.65
C GLY A 190 -9.06 -11.59 -4.63
N THR A 191 -9.19 -10.84 -5.74
CA THR A 191 -8.09 -10.58 -6.67
C THR A 191 -7.07 -9.65 -6.00
N ARG A 192 -5.78 -9.87 -6.24
CA ARG A 192 -4.68 -9.03 -5.74
C ARG A 192 -3.86 -8.48 -6.88
N LEU A 193 -3.52 -7.20 -6.77
CA LEU A 193 -2.58 -6.55 -7.67
C LEU A 193 -1.15 -6.98 -7.34
N GLU A 194 -0.32 -7.10 -8.34
CA GLU A 194 1.12 -7.31 -8.15
C GLU A 194 1.78 -6.02 -7.66
N LEU A 195 2.45 -6.09 -6.52
CA LEU A 195 3.25 -4.98 -5.98
C LEU A 195 4.57 -4.86 -6.74
N LEU A 196 4.93 -3.63 -7.08
CA LEU A 196 6.22 -3.30 -7.68
C LEU A 196 7.13 -2.64 -6.63
N PRO A 197 8.44 -2.97 -6.62
CA PRO A 197 9.39 -2.29 -5.76
C PRO A 197 9.40 -0.79 -6.04
N SER A 198 9.28 -0.01 -4.96
CA SER A 198 9.38 1.44 -5.00
C SER A 198 10.12 1.92 -3.76
N GLN A 199 10.63 3.15 -3.78
CA GLN A 199 11.33 3.74 -2.65
C GLN A 199 11.02 5.23 -2.55
N THR A 200 10.66 5.71 -1.37
CA THR A 200 10.62 7.15 -1.11
C THR A 200 12.03 7.65 -0.87
N LEU A 201 12.48 8.64 -1.63
CA LEU A 201 13.79 9.28 -1.52
C LEU A 201 13.63 10.81 -1.35
N GLY A 202 14.68 11.49 -0.93
CA GLY A 202 14.79 12.93 -1.13
C GLY A 202 15.10 13.23 -2.60
N TRP A 203 14.64 14.37 -3.10
CA TRP A 203 14.86 14.78 -4.48
C TRP A 203 16.36 14.78 -4.86
N ALA A 204 17.26 15.24 -3.98
CA ALA A 204 18.69 15.21 -4.20
C ALA A 204 19.24 13.80 -4.43
N ASP A 205 18.69 12.78 -3.75
CA ASP A 205 19.12 11.40 -3.94
C ASP A 205 18.67 10.86 -5.30
N PHE A 206 17.42 11.15 -5.70
CA PHE A 206 16.92 10.74 -7.00
C PHE A 206 17.76 11.33 -8.14
N LYS A 207 17.93 12.65 -8.18
CA LYS A 207 18.67 13.31 -9.26
C LYS A 207 20.16 12.90 -9.32
N ALA A 208 20.76 12.55 -8.18
CA ALA A 208 22.13 12.05 -8.15
C ALA A 208 22.29 10.64 -8.74
N HIS A 209 21.23 9.79 -8.60
CA HIS A 209 21.28 8.41 -9.06
C HIS A 209 20.66 8.18 -10.42
N HIS A 210 19.72 9.04 -10.81
CA HIS A 210 18.96 8.97 -12.06
C HIS A 210 18.96 10.33 -12.79
N PRO A 211 20.13 10.86 -13.18
CA PRO A 211 20.22 12.18 -13.83
C PRO A 211 19.46 12.23 -15.17
N GLU A 212 19.30 11.07 -15.83
CA GLU A 212 18.51 10.91 -17.06
C GLU A 212 17.09 10.38 -16.80
N GLY A 213 16.66 10.34 -15.54
CA GLY A 213 15.33 9.89 -15.16
C GLY A 213 14.26 10.94 -15.45
N ASP A 214 13.02 10.48 -15.43
CA ASP A 214 11.84 11.30 -15.59
C ASP A 214 11.21 11.65 -14.24
N VAL A 215 10.42 12.72 -14.23
CA VAL A 215 9.65 13.18 -13.06
C VAL A 215 8.23 13.51 -13.51
N LEU A 216 7.23 13.07 -12.74
CA LEU A 216 5.86 13.52 -12.96
C LEU A 216 5.80 15.05 -12.86
N SER A 217 5.36 15.73 -13.92
CA SER A 217 5.28 17.19 -13.95
C SER A 217 4.11 17.72 -13.14
N ARG A 218 4.15 19.04 -12.84
CA ARG A 218 3.01 19.77 -12.27
C ARG A 218 1.89 20.05 -13.30
N ASP A 219 2.14 19.81 -14.60
CA ASP A 219 1.11 19.89 -15.65
C ASP A 219 0.26 18.60 -15.64
N THR A 220 -0.60 18.50 -14.65
CA THR A 220 -1.48 17.35 -14.43
C THR A 220 -2.85 17.50 -15.07
N GLY A 221 -3.15 18.66 -15.66
CA GLY A 221 -4.49 19.04 -16.13
C GLY A 221 -5.41 19.58 -15.04
N PHE A 222 -4.93 19.69 -13.79
CA PHE A 222 -5.69 20.19 -12.64
C PHE A 222 -5.02 21.41 -12.03
N ASP A 223 -5.83 22.37 -11.57
CA ASP A 223 -5.35 23.52 -10.82
C ASP A 223 -5.25 23.16 -9.33
N ARG A 224 -4.03 22.96 -8.84
CA ARG A 224 -3.70 22.63 -7.45
C ARG A 224 -2.49 23.41 -7.00
N GLU A 225 -2.44 23.74 -5.71
CA GLU A 225 -1.30 24.43 -5.09
C GLU A 225 -0.18 23.44 -4.76
N TYR A 226 0.48 22.85 -5.78
CA TYR A 226 1.55 21.90 -5.57
C TYR A 226 2.71 22.51 -4.77
N GLY A 227 3.15 21.79 -3.72
CA GLY A 227 4.09 22.26 -2.71
C GLY A 227 3.39 22.71 -1.42
N ALA A 228 2.10 23.04 -1.47
CA ALA A 228 1.27 23.20 -0.28
C ALA A 228 0.78 21.84 0.22
N ASN A 229 0.66 21.72 1.55
CA ASN A 229 0.20 20.52 2.25
C ASN A 229 -1.24 20.75 2.75
N PRO A 230 -2.25 20.03 2.20
CA PRO A 230 -3.63 20.14 2.67
C PRO A 230 -3.86 19.42 4.03
N TYR A 231 -2.85 18.73 4.57
CA TYR A 231 -2.88 17.97 5.82
C TYR A 231 -1.92 18.54 6.87
N GLU A 232 -1.78 19.88 6.94
CA GLU A 232 -0.83 20.54 7.86
C GLU A 232 -0.93 20.00 9.29
N GLY A 233 0.22 19.61 9.87
CA GLY A 233 0.32 19.11 11.24
C GLY A 233 -0.25 17.71 11.46
N TYR A 234 -0.67 17.02 10.39
CA TYR A 234 -1.30 15.70 10.52
C TYR A 234 -0.35 14.62 11.06
N ASP A 235 0.93 14.72 10.79
CA ASP A 235 1.91 13.67 11.09
C ASP A 235 2.56 13.76 12.48
N ASP A 236 1.95 14.48 13.43
CA ASP A 236 2.36 14.41 14.84
C ASP A 236 2.19 12.97 15.36
N PRO A 237 3.28 12.28 15.78
CA PRO A 237 3.23 10.87 16.18
C PRO A 237 2.25 10.57 17.31
N GLN A 238 1.96 11.56 18.17
CA GLN A 238 1.08 11.41 19.33
C GLN A 238 -0.38 11.78 19.03
N SER A 239 -0.64 12.40 17.89
CA SER A 239 -2.01 12.79 17.54
C SER A 239 -2.84 11.58 17.10
N SER A 240 -4.16 11.66 17.33
CA SER A 240 -5.08 10.61 16.89
C SER A 240 -5.15 10.50 15.37
N PRO A 241 -5.22 9.29 14.81
CA PRO A 241 -5.54 9.10 13.41
C PRO A 241 -6.89 9.71 13.05
N PHE A 242 -6.98 10.30 11.85
CA PHE A 242 -8.22 10.83 11.31
C PHE A 242 -9.04 9.71 10.68
N LEU A 243 -10.36 9.69 10.87
CA LEU A 243 -11.28 8.71 10.28
C LEU A 243 -10.91 7.24 10.55
N LEU A 244 -10.37 6.94 11.74
CA LEU A 244 -10.16 5.59 12.22
C LEU A 244 -11.33 5.16 13.12
N ASP A 245 -12.10 4.14 12.69
CA ASP A 245 -13.30 3.65 13.41
C ASP A 245 -12.97 2.58 14.49
N SER A 246 -11.70 2.50 14.91
CA SER A 246 -11.23 1.55 15.91
C SER A 246 -10.19 2.18 16.84
N GLN A 247 -9.93 1.53 17.99
CA GLN A 247 -8.81 1.95 18.82
C GLN A 247 -7.49 1.56 18.13
N PRO A 248 -6.54 2.50 17.97
CA PRO A 248 -5.24 2.18 17.41
C PRO A 248 -4.47 1.20 18.30
N ASP A 249 -3.68 0.35 17.69
CA ASP A 249 -2.73 -0.52 18.39
C ASP A 249 -1.73 0.32 19.19
N ARG A 250 -1.52 -0.03 20.47
CA ARG A 250 -0.74 0.75 21.44
C ARG A 250 0.72 0.31 21.56
N ARG A 251 1.17 -0.67 20.78
CA ARG A 251 2.57 -1.13 20.80
C ARG A 251 3.55 -0.02 20.40
N LEU A 252 3.11 0.89 19.52
CA LEU A 252 3.85 2.11 19.14
C LEU A 252 2.89 3.32 19.18
N PRO A 253 3.42 4.56 19.16
CA PRO A 253 2.60 5.75 18.91
C PRO A 253 1.82 5.60 17.61
N PRO A 254 0.55 6.04 17.53
CA PRO A 254 -0.30 5.77 16.35
C PRO A 254 0.33 6.17 15.02
N LYS A 255 0.95 7.34 14.96
CA LYS A 255 1.59 7.86 13.76
C LYS A 255 3.12 7.74 13.78
N GLU A 256 3.66 6.80 14.56
CA GLU A 256 5.05 6.36 14.37
C GLU A 256 5.22 5.89 12.93
N ARG A 257 6.22 6.43 12.23
CA ARG A 257 6.58 5.95 10.90
C ARG A 257 7.28 4.61 11.03
N VAL A 258 6.89 3.67 10.20
CA VAL A 258 7.46 2.33 10.19
C VAL A 258 7.83 1.90 8.78
N VAL A 259 8.79 1.02 8.65
CA VAL A 259 9.04 0.24 7.43
C VAL A 259 8.42 -1.12 7.64
N ALA A 260 7.49 -1.48 6.77
CA ALA A 260 6.88 -2.81 6.73
C ALA A 260 7.51 -3.67 5.63
N ILE A 261 7.90 -4.89 5.96
CA ILE A 261 8.48 -5.89 5.06
C ILE A 261 7.81 -7.22 5.37
N GLY A 262 6.75 -7.57 4.65
CA GLY A 262 5.88 -8.67 5.04
C GLY A 262 5.33 -8.45 6.45
N ASP A 263 5.56 -9.40 7.38
CA ASP A 263 5.14 -9.30 8.79
C ASP A 263 6.13 -8.55 9.69
N VAL A 264 7.29 -8.16 9.16
CA VAL A 264 8.35 -7.48 9.94
C VAL A 264 8.19 -5.98 9.87
N VAL A 265 8.30 -5.32 11.01
CA VAL A 265 8.12 -3.88 11.14
C VAL A 265 9.32 -3.25 11.84
N VAL A 266 9.94 -2.25 11.20
CA VAL A 266 11.08 -1.51 11.75
C VAL A 266 10.67 -0.06 11.96
N PRO A 267 10.57 0.43 13.22
CA PRO A 267 10.20 1.81 13.52
C PRO A 267 11.28 2.81 13.10
N PHE A 268 10.88 3.97 12.57
CA PHE A 268 11.80 5.07 12.24
C PHE A 268 12.48 5.63 13.49
N SER A 269 11.81 5.65 14.63
CA SER A 269 12.41 6.04 15.92
C SER A 269 13.59 5.14 16.31
N ARG A 270 13.54 3.84 15.97
CA ARG A 270 14.66 2.90 16.12
C ARG A 270 15.75 3.21 15.09
N LEU A 271 15.39 3.37 13.81
CA LEU A 271 16.33 3.66 12.72
C LEU A 271 17.04 5.00 12.88
N ALA A 272 16.39 5.98 13.49
CA ALA A 272 17.03 7.28 13.78
C ALA A 272 18.15 7.20 14.83
N ARG A 273 18.14 6.15 15.70
CA ARG A 273 19.21 5.87 16.69
C ARG A 273 20.31 4.99 16.10
N ASP A 274 19.91 3.98 15.35
CA ASP A 274 20.83 3.08 14.64
C ASP A 274 20.32 2.91 13.20
N PRO A 275 20.96 3.53 12.21
CA PRO A 275 20.46 3.65 10.86
C PRO A 275 20.59 2.37 10.01
N VAL A 276 20.87 1.24 10.63
CA VAL A 276 20.91 -0.08 10.00
C VAL A 276 20.07 -1.06 10.81
N ALA A 277 19.18 -1.79 10.15
CA ALA A 277 18.52 -2.95 10.73
C ALA A 277 18.67 -4.14 9.80
N GLU A 278 19.14 -5.27 10.33
CA GLU A 278 19.21 -6.54 9.63
C GLU A 278 18.10 -7.44 10.16
N VAL A 279 17.24 -7.92 9.26
CA VAL A 279 16.08 -8.72 9.60
C VAL A 279 15.93 -9.89 8.62
N ASP A 280 15.23 -10.93 9.04
CA ASP A 280 14.75 -11.97 8.15
C ASP A 280 13.24 -11.78 7.93
N ALA A 281 12.85 -11.55 6.67
CA ALA A 281 11.47 -11.42 6.24
C ALA A 281 11.21 -12.45 5.13
N ASP A 282 10.21 -13.32 5.29
CA ASP A 282 9.85 -14.38 4.34
C ASP A 282 11.05 -15.22 3.89
N SER A 283 11.96 -15.56 4.82
CA SER A 283 13.20 -16.28 4.56
C SER A 283 14.20 -15.54 3.67
N VAL A 284 14.03 -14.25 3.47
CA VAL A 284 14.98 -13.36 2.80
C VAL A 284 15.75 -12.58 3.86
N PRO A 285 17.09 -12.63 3.86
CA PRO A 285 17.90 -11.79 4.73
C PRO A 285 17.89 -10.36 4.18
N VAL A 286 17.22 -9.44 4.87
CA VAL A 286 17.00 -8.06 4.45
C VAL A 286 17.84 -7.11 5.30
N VAL A 287 18.34 -6.05 4.67
CA VAL A 287 18.85 -4.85 5.37
C VAL A 287 17.88 -3.69 5.14
N VAL A 288 17.57 -2.99 6.22
CA VAL A 288 16.92 -1.68 6.19
C VAL A 288 17.99 -0.62 6.46
N LEU A 289 18.22 0.24 5.49
CA LEU A 289 19.13 1.36 5.56
C LEU A 289 18.32 2.65 5.77
N TYR A 290 18.74 3.49 6.70
CA TYR A 290 18.03 4.74 7.01
C TYR A 290 18.94 5.96 6.80
N LYS A 291 18.35 7.03 6.27
CA LYS A 291 19.03 8.31 6.06
C LYS A 291 18.14 9.46 6.53
N ARG A 292 18.69 10.40 7.27
CA ARG A 292 18.08 11.70 7.54
C ARG A 292 18.15 12.59 6.30
N GLY A 293 17.37 13.67 6.27
CA GLY A 293 17.42 14.69 5.23
C GLY A 293 16.22 14.64 4.27
N VAL A 294 15.18 13.90 4.58
CA VAL A 294 13.92 13.89 3.81
C VAL A 294 12.80 14.50 4.63
N LEU A 295 12.08 15.44 4.04
CA LEU A 295 11.03 16.23 4.69
C LEU A 295 9.73 15.44 4.77
N SER A 296 8.94 15.74 5.82
CA SER A 296 7.57 15.21 5.90
C SER A 296 6.66 15.91 4.90
N PRO A 297 5.84 15.18 4.14
CA PRO A 297 4.83 15.82 3.29
C PRO A 297 3.59 16.28 4.07
N LEU A 298 3.49 16.01 5.40
CA LEU A 298 2.26 16.16 6.20
C LEU A 298 2.45 17.04 7.45
N ASP A 299 3.60 17.73 7.59
CA ASP A 299 3.96 18.53 8.77
C ASP A 299 3.57 20.00 8.57
N ASN A 300 4.31 20.75 7.78
CA ASN A 300 4.11 22.19 7.59
C ASN A 300 3.20 22.49 6.39
N ALA A 301 2.52 23.63 6.40
CA ALA A 301 1.70 24.11 5.28
C ALA A 301 2.48 24.16 3.95
N ALA A 302 3.76 24.50 3.99
CA ALA A 302 4.66 24.39 2.84
C ALA A 302 5.58 23.16 3.04
N ILE A 303 5.49 22.16 2.19
CA ILE A 303 6.24 20.89 2.33
C ILE A 303 7.75 21.15 2.43
N SER A 304 8.29 22.09 1.67
CA SER A 304 9.72 22.45 1.71
C SER A 304 10.20 23.02 3.05
N ARG A 305 9.28 23.37 3.96
CA ARG A 305 9.57 23.88 5.33
C ARG A 305 9.29 22.86 6.42
N SER A 306 8.89 21.66 6.04
CA SER A 306 8.55 20.60 6.99
C SER A 306 9.78 20.06 7.72
N ARG A 307 9.52 19.40 8.85
CA ARG A 307 10.57 18.72 9.61
C ARG A 307 11.19 17.56 8.86
N ASP A 308 12.43 17.25 9.18
CA ASP A 308 13.14 16.06 8.72
C ASP A 308 12.59 14.81 9.40
N VAL A 309 12.07 13.90 8.62
CA VAL A 309 11.61 12.58 9.09
C VAL A 309 12.51 11.45 8.58
N GLY A 310 13.39 11.76 7.63
CA GLY A 310 14.26 10.77 6.99
C GLY A 310 13.54 9.86 6.02
N THR A 311 14.28 8.88 5.52
CA THR A 311 13.78 7.82 4.63
C THR A 311 14.51 6.52 4.86
N ALA A 312 13.93 5.41 4.39
CA ALA A 312 14.55 4.09 4.45
C ALA A 312 14.58 3.41 3.08
N GLY A 313 15.56 2.53 2.89
CA GLY A 313 15.64 1.60 1.76
C GLY A 313 15.76 0.18 2.27
N THR A 314 15.13 -0.76 1.59
CA THR A 314 15.08 -2.18 1.98
C THR A 314 15.66 -3.06 0.88
N PHE A 315 16.63 -3.89 1.23
CA PHE A 315 17.36 -4.65 0.23
C PHE A 315 17.68 -6.07 0.71
N ASP A 316 17.63 -7.02 -0.22
CA ASP A 316 18.18 -8.36 -0.02
C ASP A 316 19.70 -8.26 0.16
N ARG A 317 20.21 -8.77 1.27
CA ARG A 317 21.63 -8.74 1.60
C ARG A 317 22.49 -9.73 0.81
N ARG A 318 21.87 -10.62 0.04
CA ARG A 318 22.57 -11.63 -0.76
C ARG A 318 23.11 -11.00 -2.04
N LEU A 319 24.42 -11.04 -2.21
CA LEU A 319 25.12 -10.55 -3.39
C LEU A 319 26.33 -11.46 -3.69
N ASP A 320 26.43 -11.94 -4.95
CA ASP A 320 27.55 -12.76 -5.43
C ASP A 320 27.87 -13.96 -4.53
N GLY A 321 26.83 -14.68 -4.07
CA GLY A 321 26.95 -15.87 -3.22
C GLY A 321 27.29 -15.57 -1.75
N ARG A 322 27.26 -14.31 -1.33
CA ARG A 322 27.52 -13.87 0.05
C ARG A 322 26.28 -13.21 0.64
N THR A 323 26.11 -13.32 1.95
CA THR A 323 25.18 -12.48 2.71
C THR A 323 25.99 -11.38 3.38
N LEU A 324 25.73 -10.13 2.97
CA LEU A 324 26.45 -8.98 3.48
C LEU A 324 25.85 -8.52 4.82
N GLY A 325 26.72 -8.10 5.75
CA GLY A 325 26.36 -7.41 6.98
C GLY A 325 26.78 -5.95 6.88
N PHE A 326 26.02 -5.04 7.47
CA PHE A 326 26.17 -3.61 7.29
C PHE A 326 26.35 -2.86 8.61
N ALA A 327 27.16 -1.78 8.56
CA ALA A 327 27.25 -0.80 9.63
C ALA A 327 27.19 0.62 9.07
N PRO A 328 26.71 1.60 9.86
CA PRO A 328 26.75 3.00 9.44
C PRO A 328 28.20 3.49 9.29
N SER A 329 28.46 4.31 8.27
CA SER A 329 29.79 4.90 8.02
C SER A 329 29.75 6.39 7.70
N GLY A 330 28.67 7.06 8.07
CA GLY A 330 28.40 8.48 7.85
C GLY A 330 26.92 8.72 7.52
N THR A 331 26.53 9.95 7.34
CA THR A 331 25.13 10.29 7.02
C THR A 331 24.75 9.70 5.67
N GLY A 332 23.81 8.75 5.67
CA GLY A 332 23.33 8.05 4.47
C GLY A 332 24.41 7.22 3.78
N ARG A 333 25.47 6.84 4.50
CA ARG A 333 26.55 5.97 4.04
C ARG A 333 26.65 4.76 4.94
N PHE A 334 26.84 3.60 4.31
CA PHE A 334 26.87 2.31 4.99
C PHE A 334 28.09 1.52 4.49
N ARG A 335 28.63 0.66 5.33
CA ARG A 335 29.80 -0.14 4.97
C ARG A 335 29.48 -1.61 5.19
N ASP A 336 29.73 -2.46 4.19
CA ASP A 336 29.61 -3.89 4.40
C ASP A 336 30.83 -4.47 5.12
N HIS A 337 30.60 -5.49 5.95
CA HIS A 337 31.64 -6.13 6.74
C HIS A 337 32.53 -7.08 5.91
N GLN A 338 32.01 -7.65 4.83
CA GLN A 338 32.67 -8.69 4.05
C GLN A 338 33.72 -8.14 3.11
N THR A 339 33.47 -6.96 2.52
CA THR A 339 34.38 -6.37 1.53
C THR A 339 34.87 -4.99 1.93
N GLY A 340 34.22 -4.34 2.90
CA GLY A 340 34.48 -2.96 3.29
C GLY A 340 34.03 -1.94 2.26
N SER A 341 33.19 -2.33 1.29
CA SER A 341 32.63 -1.38 0.32
C SER A 341 31.66 -0.41 0.99
N THR A 342 31.57 0.80 0.43
CA THR A 342 30.67 1.84 0.91
C THR A 342 29.43 1.88 0.04
N TRP A 343 28.27 1.92 0.70
CA TRP A 343 26.94 1.87 0.10
C TRP A 343 26.14 3.14 0.45
N ASP A 344 25.19 3.48 -0.38
CA ASP A 344 24.25 4.57 -0.13
C ASP A 344 22.83 4.08 0.14
N ILE A 345 21.91 5.03 0.33
CA ILE A 345 20.51 4.78 0.66
C ILE A 345 19.74 4.05 -0.45
N THR A 346 20.23 4.06 -1.69
CA THR A 346 19.61 3.35 -2.82
C THR A 346 20.08 1.90 -2.97
N GLY A 347 20.91 1.42 -2.02
CA GLY A 347 21.49 0.08 -2.09
C GLY A 347 22.57 -0.06 -3.16
N ARG A 348 23.19 1.04 -3.60
CA ARG A 348 24.30 1.04 -4.56
C ARG A 348 25.64 1.13 -3.83
N ALA A 349 26.58 0.29 -4.20
CA ALA A 349 27.97 0.40 -3.76
C ALA A 349 28.67 1.54 -4.51
N ILE A 350 29.05 2.58 -3.80
CA ILE A 350 29.64 3.81 -4.36
C ILE A 350 31.16 3.85 -4.26
N ALA A 351 31.76 2.96 -3.45
CA ALA A 351 33.21 2.83 -3.32
C ALA A 351 33.61 1.43 -2.81
N GLY A 352 34.84 1.05 -3.00
CA GLY A 352 35.42 -0.22 -2.53
C GLY A 352 35.32 -1.35 -3.57
N PRO A 353 35.60 -2.60 -3.17
CA PRO A 353 35.64 -3.75 -4.10
C PRO A 353 34.35 -4.03 -4.84
N LEU A 354 33.19 -3.64 -4.29
CA LEU A 354 31.88 -3.83 -4.92
C LEU A 354 31.36 -2.56 -5.61
N ALA A 355 32.21 -1.52 -5.81
CA ALA A 355 31.78 -0.29 -6.45
C ALA A 355 31.05 -0.55 -7.78
N GLY A 356 29.88 0.10 -7.96
CA GLY A 356 28.99 -0.09 -9.11
C GLY A 356 27.97 -1.25 -8.97
N ARG A 357 28.12 -2.14 -7.97
CA ARG A 357 27.13 -3.18 -7.67
C ARG A 357 25.91 -2.57 -6.96
N ARG A 358 24.79 -3.27 -7.08
CA ARG A 358 23.53 -2.87 -6.45
C ARG A 358 22.89 -4.07 -5.76
N LEU A 359 22.38 -3.85 -4.57
CA LEU A 359 21.52 -4.79 -3.87
C LEU A 359 20.14 -4.84 -4.56
N ARG A 360 19.50 -5.98 -4.49
CA ARG A 360 18.14 -6.15 -5.01
C ARG A 360 17.14 -5.51 -4.04
N PRO A 361 16.29 -4.56 -4.49
CA PRO A 361 15.23 -4.02 -3.66
C PRO A 361 14.27 -5.12 -3.19
N VAL A 362 13.76 -4.98 -1.98
CA VAL A 362 12.68 -5.81 -1.42
C VAL A 362 11.43 -4.96 -1.32
N ILE A 363 10.29 -5.53 -1.67
CA ILE A 363 8.98 -4.86 -1.51
C ILE A 363 8.80 -4.48 -0.04
N SER A 364 8.57 -3.21 0.18
CA SER A 364 8.34 -2.64 1.52
C SER A 364 7.49 -1.38 1.39
N ASP A 365 6.84 -1.01 2.47
CA ASP A 365 6.11 0.24 2.57
C ASP A 365 6.55 1.06 3.78
N GLN A 366 6.58 2.39 3.61
CA GLN A 366 6.82 3.34 4.68
C GLN A 366 5.49 4.00 5.04
N GLN A 367 4.97 3.69 6.23
CA GLN A 367 3.63 4.13 6.61
C GLN A 367 3.51 4.43 8.10
N PHE A 368 2.36 4.91 8.54
CA PHE A 368 2.06 5.06 9.95
C PHE A 368 1.68 3.73 10.59
N TRP A 369 2.11 3.54 11.84
CA TRP A 369 1.88 2.32 12.59
C TRP A 369 0.40 1.94 12.70
N PHE A 370 -0.49 2.89 12.98
CA PHE A 370 -1.91 2.61 13.15
C PHE A 370 -2.54 1.98 11.90
N ALA A 371 -2.11 2.44 10.72
CA ALA A 371 -2.61 1.94 9.45
C ALA A 371 -2.14 0.50 9.22
N LEU A 372 -0.84 0.24 9.37
CA LEU A 372 -0.31 -1.12 9.26
C LEU A 372 -0.98 -2.09 10.24
N ALA A 373 -1.06 -1.72 11.52
CA ALA A 373 -1.58 -2.59 12.56
C ALA A 373 -3.05 -2.95 12.39
N ALA A 374 -3.84 -2.12 11.70
CA ALA A 374 -5.23 -2.42 11.37
C ALA A 374 -5.38 -3.57 10.36
N PHE A 375 -4.41 -3.75 9.47
CA PHE A 375 -4.40 -4.80 8.46
C PHE A 375 -3.48 -5.98 8.84
N LEU A 376 -2.49 -5.75 9.70
CA LEU A 376 -1.52 -6.73 10.15
C LEU A 376 -1.36 -6.70 11.68
N PRO A 377 -2.37 -7.15 12.44
CA PRO A 377 -2.37 -7.07 13.90
C PRO A 377 -1.23 -7.86 14.56
N ASP A 378 -0.79 -8.94 13.93
CA ASP A 378 0.28 -9.81 14.42
C ASP A 378 1.68 -9.39 13.94
N ALA A 379 1.81 -8.16 13.41
CA ALA A 379 3.09 -7.62 12.95
C ALA A 379 4.18 -7.72 14.03
N ARG A 380 5.36 -8.14 13.60
CA ARG A 380 6.54 -8.37 14.43
C ARG A 380 7.42 -7.11 14.44
N ILE A 381 7.39 -6.36 15.54
CA ILE A 381 8.14 -5.12 15.69
C ILE A 381 9.60 -5.43 16.07
N VAL A 382 10.53 -4.82 15.34
CA VAL A 382 11.98 -4.88 15.61
C VAL A 382 12.37 -3.73 16.54
N GLU A 383 12.60 -4.05 17.81
CA GLU A 383 12.90 -3.06 18.86
C GLU A 383 14.40 -2.74 18.99
N ARG A 384 15.29 -3.66 18.59
CA ARG A 384 16.75 -3.58 18.72
C ARG A 384 17.50 -3.76 17.41
#